data_e4f7e60fc94848ff122078e422905ca4
#
_entry.id   e4f7e60fc94848ff122078e422905ca4
#
_cell.length_a   1.000
_cell.length_b   1.000
_cell.length_c   1.000
_cell.angle_alpha   90.00
_cell.angle_beta   90.00
_cell.angle_gamma   90.00
#
_symmetry.space_group_name_H-M   'P 1'
#
loop_
_entity.id
_entity.type
_entity.pdbx_description
1 polymer ?
#
loop_
_entity_poly.entity_id
_entity_poly.type
_entity_poly.pdbx_seq_one_letter_code
_entity_poly.pdbx_strand_id
1 'polypeptide(L)'
;VQIVLVLALAAAGAFFAMAGKTAVHAASPQAAPQAAAPPLETPDAVYASCHQAIYDRYERTGMARGSGLASDGLLPGSFHHQASGVDYRIFLRDGTAWMSFSRSATDARGALSGEHQLQYYIGSGHRGRTYLFQQGGQWFELPINYYTRRDTLDMAPAFDNTTVMPAPLPVDPNCLHCHATDVQPNLPTARSRYAGVPFRQGGIGCSACHGDPAQHLAQHGHGPIVNPAKLSAARRDSSCIQCHLEGDAVIYRPGKSLAQFKAGDDLADFAVYFVRAQQQGEGRRATSQYEALLRSACKRASGDKLTCTSCHDPHFDPSPAERVQYFRERCLACHNTPAIAVNHFPKQPDCAQCHMPTRNTTDISHEQVTDHDIEAQPVKASILRDLKAVTSVELVPVGGFAAGDREFGLAYAQVALLGASRGDARAMATALKLLTQAATNGANDPELMVRLGYLQQLSGANDKARASYTAALNADPYEPSALANLAVLDASSGHTPEAVRLLQRLIEDDPTQTAAGLNLAFIECKLGRSAEARSLVQRLSIYNPDDPQLREYFRTGSYAGQSCPLQASK
;
A
#
# COMPACT_ATOMS: atom_id res chain seq x y z
N VAL A 1 -0.30 -4.99 4.95
CA VAL A 1 0.27 -6.34 5.05
C VAL A 1 -0.36 -7.03 6.23
N GLN A 2 -1.31 -7.91 5.97
CA GLN A 2 -2.03 -8.67 6.99
C GLN A 2 -1.14 -9.80 7.49
N ILE A 3 -0.79 -9.78 8.77
CA ILE A 3 -0.09 -10.90 9.41
C ILE A 3 -1.14 -11.83 9.99
N VAL A 4 -1.42 -12.91 9.28
CA VAL A 4 -2.14 -14.06 9.82
C VAL A 4 -1.11 -14.91 10.60
N LEU A 5 -1.23 -14.93 11.92
CA LEU A 5 -0.38 -15.77 12.76
C LEU A 5 -0.84 -17.22 12.62
N VAL A 6 -0.13 -18.00 11.80
CA VAL A 6 -0.21 -19.45 11.83
C VAL A 6 0.50 -19.91 13.10
N LEU A 7 -0.24 -20.33 14.11
CA LEU A 7 0.32 -21.09 15.25
C LEU A 7 0.72 -22.48 14.72
N ALA A 8 1.94 -22.59 14.16
CA ALA A 8 2.56 -23.87 13.92
C ALA A 8 3.07 -24.42 15.26
N LEU A 9 2.36 -25.38 15.81
CA LEU A 9 2.93 -26.29 16.82
C LEU A 9 4.00 -27.13 16.11
N ALA A 10 5.25 -26.76 16.27
CA ALA A 10 6.40 -27.51 15.79
C ALA A 10 6.55 -28.80 16.63
N ALA A 11 6.29 -29.94 16.00
CA ALA A 11 6.84 -31.21 16.43
C ALA A 11 7.79 -31.70 15.35
N ALA A 12 9.08 -31.77 15.70
CA ALA A 12 10.13 -32.28 14.85
C ALA A 12 9.96 -33.78 14.60
N GLY A 13 10.17 -34.21 13.35
CA GLY A 13 10.26 -35.62 12.99
C GLY A 13 10.74 -35.77 11.56
N ALA A 14 12.05 -35.96 11.38
CA ALA A 14 12.66 -36.32 10.11
C ALA A 14 12.36 -37.79 9.76
N PHE A 15 11.84 -38.04 8.53
CA PHE A 15 12.00 -39.32 7.87
C PHE A 15 12.02 -39.14 6.35
N PHE A 16 13.11 -39.56 5.73
CA PHE A 16 13.26 -39.75 4.29
C PHE A 16 12.46 -40.98 3.83
N ALA A 17 11.66 -40.86 2.79
CA ALA A 17 11.30 -42.00 1.96
C ALA A 17 10.99 -41.51 0.53
N MET A 18 11.75 -42.02 -0.42
CA MET A 18 11.50 -41.88 -1.87
C MET A 18 10.25 -42.67 -2.27
N ALA A 19 9.35 -42.06 -3.04
CA ALA A 19 8.44 -42.78 -3.91
C ALA A 19 7.84 -41.89 -5.01
N GLY A 20 7.98 -42.34 -6.22
CA GLY A 20 7.08 -42.30 -7.37
C GLY A 20 6.50 -40.96 -7.84
N LYS A 21 7.02 -40.46 -8.98
CA LYS A 21 6.46 -39.34 -9.76
C LYS A 21 5.17 -39.78 -10.45
N THR A 22 4.05 -39.19 -10.10
CA THR A 22 2.93 -39.00 -11.01
C THR A 22 2.60 -37.52 -11.03
N ALA A 23 2.96 -36.85 -12.10
CA ALA A 23 2.65 -35.45 -12.33
C ALA A 23 1.15 -35.33 -12.61
N VAL A 24 0.40 -34.82 -11.64
CA VAL A 24 -0.96 -34.37 -11.88
C VAL A 24 -0.85 -32.99 -12.52
N HIS A 25 -1.09 -32.92 -13.81
CA HIS A 25 -1.28 -31.67 -14.53
C HIS A 25 -2.60 -31.04 -14.04
N ALA A 26 -2.52 -30.15 -13.09
CA ALA A 26 -3.58 -29.18 -12.87
C ALA A 26 -3.45 -28.12 -13.99
N ALA A 27 -4.17 -28.32 -15.08
CA ALA A 27 -4.40 -27.25 -16.05
C ALA A 27 -5.14 -26.14 -15.29
N SER A 28 -4.50 -25.00 -15.11
CA SER A 28 -5.18 -23.80 -14.61
C SER A 28 -6.39 -23.54 -15.52
N PRO A 29 -7.60 -23.35 -14.97
CA PRO A 29 -8.74 -22.99 -15.79
C PRO A 29 -8.38 -21.71 -16.52
N GLN A 30 -8.39 -21.75 -17.84
CA GLN A 30 -8.26 -20.56 -18.67
C GLN A 30 -9.36 -19.59 -18.23
N ALA A 31 -8.97 -18.45 -17.70
CA ALA A 31 -9.92 -17.39 -17.38
C ALA A 31 -10.66 -17.03 -18.68
N ALA A 32 -12.00 -17.01 -18.63
CA ALA A 32 -12.79 -16.54 -19.77
C ALA A 32 -12.30 -15.14 -20.17
N PRO A 33 -12.29 -14.81 -21.46
CA PRO A 33 -11.89 -13.48 -21.92
C PRO A 33 -12.70 -12.43 -21.15
N GLN A 34 -12.01 -11.58 -20.39
CA GLN A 34 -12.66 -10.47 -19.71
C GLN A 34 -12.98 -9.39 -20.75
N ALA A 35 -14.07 -8.65 -20.53
CA ALA A 35 -14.35 -7.46 -21.34
C ALA A 35 -13.18 -6.47 -21.23
N ALA A 36 -12.93 -5.74 -22.31
CA ALA A 36 -11.96 -4.65 -22.28
C ALA A 36 -12.32 -3.67 -21.16
N ALA A 37 -11.31 -3.03 -20.57
CA ALA A 37 -11.53 -1.98 -19.59
C ALA A 37 -12.45 -0.90 -20.19
N PRO A 38 -13.48 -0.44 -19.46
CA PRO A 38 -14.25 0.69 -19.92
C PRO A 38 -13.36 1.93 -20.02
N PRO A 39 -13.63 2.84 -20.98
CA PRO A 39 -12.88 4.08 -21.12
C PRO A 39 -12.99 4.92 -19.84
N LEU A 40 -11.91 5.60 -19.49
CA LEU A 40 -11.91 6.56 -18.39
C LEU A 40 -12.58 7.86 -18.82
N GLU A 41 -13.25 8.51 -17.88
CA GLU A 41 -13.82 9.84 -18.08
C GLU A 41 -12.72 10.89 -18.11
N THR A 42 -12.94 11.97 -18.83
CA THR A 42 -12.04 13.13 -18.91
C THR A 42 -12.76 14.41 -18.48
N PRO A 43 -13.29 14.48 -17.25
CA PRO A 43 -14.09 15.62 -16.80
C PRO A 43 -13.28 16.93 -16.78
N ASP A 44 -11.96 16.85 -16.63
CA ASP A 44 -11.08 18.01 -16.61
C ASP A 44 -10.97 18.73 -17.96
N ALA A 45 -11.33 18.08 -19.07
CA ALA A 45 -11.34 18.69 -20.40
C ALA A 45 -12.27 19.92 -20.48
N VAL A 46 -13.28 20.00 -19.62
CA VAL A 46 -14.17 21.15 -19.54
C VAL A 46 -13.44 22.44 -19.15
N TYR A 47 -12.37 22.32 -18.35
CA TYR A 47 -11.59 23.49 -17.91
C TYR A 47 -10.72 24.08 -19.02
N ALA A 48 -10.38 23.29 -20.05
CA ALA A 48 -9.59 23.76 -21.18
C ALA A 48 -10.24 24.99 -21.87
N SER A 49 -11.57 25.06 -21.92
CA SER A 49 -12.28 26.19 -22.56
C SER A 49 -11.97 27.54 -21.92
N CYS A 50 -11.61 27.61 -20.63
CA CYS A 50 -11.32 28.85 -19.91
C CYS A 50 -9.87 28.88 -19.37
N HIS A 51 -9.26 27.73 -19.11
CA HIS A 51 -7.94 27.58 -18.48
C HIS A 51 -6.96 26.81 -19.37
N GLN A 52 -7.04 26.96 -20.71
CA GLN A 52 -6.26 26.17 -21.69
C GLN A 52 -4.77 26.06 -21.36
N ALA A 53 -4.11 27.17 -21.05
CA ALA A 53 -2.67 27.18 -20.79
C ALA A 53 -2.30 26.40 -19.51
N ILE A 54 -3.15 26.39 -18.50
CA ILE A 54 -2.95 25.61 -17.26
C ILE A 54 -3.21 24.14 -17.56
N TYR A 55 -4.31 23.85 -18.25
CA TYR A 55 -4.70 22.50 -18.63
C TYR A 55 -3.59 21.80 -19.43
N ASP A 56 -3.09 22.43 -20.50
CA ASP A 56 -2.06 21.86 -21.37
C ASP A 56 -0.74 21.58 -20.65
N ARG A 57 -0.41 22.39 -19.64
CA ARG A 57 0.78 22.20 -18.81
C ARG A 57 0.57 21.08 -17.80
N TYR A 58 -0.59 21.04 -17.16
CA TYR A 58 -0.92 20.08 -16.12
C TYR A 58 -0.99 18.65 -16.67
N GLU A 59 -1.62 18.44 -17.83
CA GLU A 59 -1.71 17.12 -18.49
C GLU A 59 -0.37 16.45 -18.75
N ARG A 60 0.73 17.19 -18.68
CA ARG A 60 2.10 16.68 -18.84
C ARG A 60 2.76 16.30 -17.53
N THR A 61 2.15 16.64 -16.40
CA THR A 61 2.72 16.36 -15.08
C THR A 61 2.61 14.89 -14.71
N GLY A 62 3.49 14.45 -13.79
CA GLY A 62 3.42 13.11 -13.25
C GLY A 62 2.12 12.84 -12.47
N MET A 63 1.53 13.85 -11.86
CA MET A 63 0.25 13.74 -11.15
C MET A 63 -0.91 13.46 -12.12
N ALA A 64 -1.04 14.23 -13.19
CA ALA A 64 -2.09 14.02 -14.20
C ALA A 64 -2.01 12.63 -14.86
N ARG A 65 -0.82 12.03 -14.91
CA ARG A 65 -0.56 10.71 -15.49
C ARG A 65 -0.40 9.61 -14.45
N GLY A 66 -0.89 9.82 -13.23
CA GLY A 66 -0.74 8.90 -12.11
C GLY A 66 -1.42 7.54 -12.30
N SER A 67 -2.43 7.45 -13.16
CA SER A 67 -3.08 6.21 -13.60
C SER A 67 -3.78 6.39 -14.95
N GLY A 68 -4.18 5.30 -15.58
CA GLY A 68 -4.83 5.29 -16.89
C GLY A 68 -5.13 3.88 -17.38
N LEU A 69 -5.55 3.74 -18.64
CA LEU A 69 -5.75 2.44 -19.26
C LEU A 69 -4.41 1.69 -19.37
N ALA A 70 -4.38 0.40 -19.10
CA ALA A 70 -3.15 -0.39 -19.11
C ALA A 70 -2.45 -0.40 -20.47
N SER A 71 -3.20 -0.25 -21.58
CA SER A 71 -2.67 -0.14 -22.93
C SER A 71 -1.97 1.18 -23.21
N ASP A 72 -2.32 2.26 -22.46
CA ASP A 72 -1.82 3.59 -22.70
C ASP A 72 -0.37 3.74 -22.23
N GLY A 73 0.54 3.87 -23.21
CA GLY A 73 1.99 3.94 -22.93
C GLY A 73 2.47 2.72 -22.14
N LEU A 74 2.01 1.51 -22.51
CA LEU A 74 2.46 0.27 -21.88
C LEU A 74 3.98 0.23 -21.84
N LEU A 75 4.53 -0.19 -20.72
CA LEU A 75 5.95 -0.46 -20.53
C LEU A 75 6.16 -1.99 -20.62
N PRO A 76 6.40 -2.53 -21.82
CA PRO A 76 6.56 -3.97 -22.01
C PRO A 76 7.91 -4.43 -21.47
N GLY A 77 7.98 -5.69 -21.06
CA GLY A 77 9.23 -6.27 -20.58
C GLY A 77 9.05 -7.69 -20.10
N SER A 78 10.15 -8.30 -19.72
CA SER A 78 10.16 -9.62 -19.10
C SER A 78 11.33 -9.71 -18.12
N PHE A 79 11.18 -10.51 -17.07
CA PHE A 79 12.28 -10.84 -16.16
C PHE A 79 12.07 -12.23 -15.56
N HIS A 80 13.17 -12.84 -15.14
CA HIS A 80 13.19 -14.09 -14.40
C HIS A 80 13.41 -13.80 -12.92
N HIS A 81 12.42 -14.10 -12.07
CA HIS A 81 12.57 -13.99 -10.62
C HIS A 81 13.25 -15.23 -10.05
N GLN A 82 14.54 -15.13 -9.80
CA GLN A 82 15.40 -16.27 -9.46
C GLN A 82 14.95 -17.03 -8.21
N ALA A 83 14.48 -16.33 -7.19
CA ALA A 83 14.06 -16.94 -5.93
C ALA A 83 12.82 -17.82 -6.06
N SER A 84 11.83 -17.43 -6.90
CA SER A 84 10.63 -18.23 -7.17
C SER A 84 10.74 -19.09 -8.44
N GLY A 85 11.76 -18.86 -9.29
CA GLY A 85 11.93 -19.52 -10.59
C GLY A 85 10.83 -19.19 -11.59
N VAL A 86 10.12 -18.07 -11.41
CA VAL A 86 9.02 -17.67 -12.28
C VAL A 86 9.52 -16.64 -13.30
N ASP A 87 9.19 -16.87 -14.56
CA ASP A 87 9.35 -15.91 -15.64
C ASP A 87 8.08 -15.08 -15.75
N TYR A 88 8.23 -13.76 -15.74
CA TYR A 88 7.13 -12.80 -15.91
C TYR A 88 7.32 -12.03 -17.21
N ARG A 89 6.21 -11.72 -17.89
CA ARG A 89 6.22 -10.91 -19.11
C ARG A 89 5.00 -10.02 -19.18
N ILE A 90 5.20 -8.72 -19.48
CA ILE A 90 4.16 -7.75 -19.81
C ILE A 90 4.25 -7.43 -21.31
N PHE A 91 3.13 -7.48 -22.03
CA PHE A 91 3.09 -7.33 -23.48
C PHE A 91 1.71 -6.87 -23.98
N LEU A 92 1.66 -6.38 -25.22
CA LEU A 92 0.41 -6.14 -25.94
C LEU A 92 0.06 -7.36 -26.80
N ARG A 93 -1.22 -7.71 -26.81
CA ARG A 93 -1.82 -8.67 -27.72
C ARG A 93 -3.14 -8.09 -28.23
N ASP A 94 -3.24 -7.83 -29.52
CA ASP A 94 -4.42 -7.26 -30.18
C ASP A 94 -4.88 -5.94 -29.53
N GLY A 95 -3.93 -5.04 -29.20
CA GLY A 95 -4.18 -3.75 -28.58
C GLY A 95 -4.51 -3.81 -27.09
N THR A 96 -4.56 -4.99 -26.49
CA THR A 96 -4.86 -5.22 -25.08
C THR A 96 -3.57 -5.54 -24.30
N ALA A 97 -3.44 -5.00 -23.10
CA ALA A 97 -2.30 -5.27 -22.24
C ALA A 97 -2.48 -6.59 -21.46
N TRP A 98 -1.43 -7.36 -21.39
CA TRP A 98 -1.40 -8.66 -20.72
C TRP A 98 -0.15 -8.83 -19.86
N MET A 99 -0.29 -9.60 -18.79
CA MET A 99 0.83 -10.18 -18.04
C MET A 99 0.73 -11.70 -18.13
N SER A 100 1.83 -12.37 -18.47
CA SER A 100 1.96 -13.83 -18.36
C SER A 100 3.03 -14.20 -17.35
N PHE A 101 2.85 -15.35 -16.73
CA PHE A 101 3.83 -15.95 -15.84
C PHE A 101 4.00 -17.43 -16.13
N SER A 102 5.23 -17.94 -15.99
CA SER A 102 5.51 -19.35 -16.19
C SER A 102 6.70 -19.83 -15.37
N ARG A 103 6.69 -21.12 -15.03
CA ARG A 103 7.81 -21.85 -14.44
C ARG A 103 7.87 -23.24 -15.06
N SER A 104 9.10 -23.69 -15.39
CA SER A 104 9.32 -24.98 -16.05
C SER A 104 8.81 -26.16 -15.23
N ALA A 105 8.34 -27.19 -15.90
CA ALA A 105 7.98 -28.47 -15.29
C ALA A 105 9.18 -29.21 -14.68
N THR A 106 10.40 -28.87 -15.08
CA THR A 106 11.63 -29.43 -14.52
C THR A 106 12.08 -28.76 -13.22
N ASP A 107 11.47 -27.62 -12.83
CA ASP A 107 11.74 -26.99 -11.55
C ASP A 107 11.22 -27.86 -10.41
N ALA A 108 12.00 -27.96 -9.34
CA ALA A 108 11.66 -28.79 -8.18
C ALA A 108 10.34 -28.36 -7.50
N ARG A 109 9.95 -27.11 -7.67
CA ARG A 109 8.67 -26.54 -7.18
C ARG A 109 7.47 -26.90 -8.07
N GLY A 110 7.70 -27.47 -9.26
CA GLY A 110 6.68 -27.87 -10.21
C GLY A 110 6.29 -26.77 -11.21
N ALA A 111 5.63 -27.21 -12.30
CA ALA A 111 5.15 -26.32 -13.35
C ALA A 111 4.16 -25.29 -12.83
N LEU A 112 4.23 -24.08 -13.39
CA LEU A 112 3.29 -22.99 -13.14
C LEU A 112 3.10 -22.21 -14.45
N SER A 113 1.88 -21.81 -14.78
CA SER A 113 1.63 -20.88 -15.89
C SER A 113 0.27 -20.24 -15.76
N GLY A 114 0.16 -19.04 -16.29
CA GLY A 114 -1.10 -18.30 -16.37
C GLY A 114 -0.93 -16.95 -17.04
N GLU A 115 -2.05 -16.28 -17.25
CA GLU A 115 -2.11 -14.95 -17.84
C GLU A 115 -3.20 -14.12 -17.17
N HIS A 116 -2.96 -12.81 -17.04
CA HIS A 116 -3.94 -11.83 -16.62
C HIS A 116 -4.07 -10.73 -17.67
N GLN A 117 -5.29 -10.40 -18.04
CA GLN A 117 -5.59 -9.21 -18.84
C GLN A 117 -5.49 -7.99 -17.93
N LEU A 118 -4.63 -7.03 -18.30
CA LEU A 118 -4.42 -5.82 -17.54
C LEU A 118 -5.41 -4.75 -18.00
N GLN A 119 -6.04 -4.05 -17.06
CA GLN A 119 -7.08 -3.10 -17.38
C GLN A 119 -6.65 -1.65 -17.13
N TYR A 120 -5.99 -1.40 -16.01
CA TYR A 120 -5.47 -0.07 -15.67
C TYR A 120 -4.01 -0.16 -15.26
N TYR A 121 -3.31 0.99 -15.33
CA TYR A 121 -2.01 1.16 -14.70
C TYR A 121 -2.11 2.12 -13.51
N ILE A 122 -1.19 1.98 -12.56
CA ILE A 122 -0.92 2.88 -11.45
C ILE A 122 0.56 3.28 -11.50
N GLY A 123 0.83 4.57 -11.32
CA GLY A 123 2.17 5.17 -11.44
C GLY A 123 2.42 5.79 -12.81
N SER A 124 2.87 7.05 -12.82
CA SER A 124 3.04 7.86 -14.05
C SER A 124 4.09 7.32 -15.03
N GLY A 125 4.91 6.36 -14.61
CA GLY A 125 6.06 5.91 -15.38
C GLY A 125 7.32 6.77 -15.22
N HIS A 126 7.25 7.89 -14.48
CA HIS A 126 8.44 8.70 -14.19
C HIS A 126 9.40 8.02 -13.21
N ARG A 127 8.87 7.21 -12.29
CA ARG A 127 9.64 6.41 -11.33
C ARG A 127 9.39 4.93 -11.52
N GLY A 128 8.12 4.55 -11.62
CA GLY A 128 7.69 3.19 -11.81
C GLY A 128 6.23 3.12 -12.22
N ARG A 129 5.78 1.90 -12.52
CA ARG A 129 4.41 1.60 -12.90
C ARG A 129 4.07 0.17 -12.53
N THR A 130 2.88 -0.03 -11.96
CA THR A 130 2.26 -1.33 -11.79
C THR A 130 0.92 -1.38 -12.54
N TYR A 131 0.26 -2.53 -12.56
CA TYR A 131 -0.96 -2.72 -13.31
C TYR A 131 -2.03 -3.38 -12.46
N LEU A 132 -3.28 -3.04 -12.76
CA LEU A 132 -4.47 -3.61 -12.14
C LEU A 132 -5.16 -4.56 -13.11
N PHE A 133 -5.67 -5.65 -12.55
CA PHE A 133 -6.49 -6.61 -13.26
C PHE A 133 -7.69 -7.04 -12.41
N GLN A 134 -8.70 -7.63 -13.07
CA GLN A 134 -9.88 -8.14 -12.39
C GLN A 134 -9.89 -9.66 -12.42
N GLN A 135 -10.26 -10.30 -11.32
CA GLN A 135 -10.44 -11.74 -11.24
C GLN A 135 -11.59 -12.08 -10.29
N GLY A 136 -12.55 -12.90 -10.73
CA GLY A 136 -13.71 -13.25 -9.93
C GLY A 136 -14.58 -12.04 -9.49
N GLY A 137 -14.56 -10.95 -10.25
CA GLY A 137 -15.26 -9.71 -9.93
C GLY A 137 -14.56 -8.83 -8.90
N GLN A 138 -13.35 -9.19 -8.48
CA GLN A 138 -12.50 -8.42 -7.58
C GLN A 138 -11.32 -7.84 -8.32
N TRP A 139 -10.81 -6.69 -7.85
CA TRP A 139 -9.68 -5.99 -8.43
C TRP A 139 -8.41 -6.24 -7.65
N PHE A 140 -7.33 -6.49 -8.38
CA PHE A 140 -6.02 -6.80 -7.84
C PHE A 140 -4.92 -5.99 -8.52
N GLU A 141 -3.89 -5.70 -7.76
CA GLU A 141 -2.62 -5.16 -8.23
C GLU A 141 -1.64 -6.31 -8.48
N LEU A 142 -0.86 -6.22 -9.56
CA LEU A 142 0.20 -7.18 -9.84
C LEU A 142 1.29 -7.16 -8.75
N PRO A 143 1.89 -8.31 -8.44
CA PRO A 143 3.04 -8.38 -7.52
C PRO A 143 4.37 -7.97 -8.17
N ILE A 144 4.33 -7.30 -9.33
CA ILE A 144 5.50 -6.87 -10.09
C ILE A 144 5.36 -5.43 -10.53
N ASN A 145 6.48 -4.70 -10.57
CA ASN A 145 6.57 -3.31 -10.98
C ASN A 145 7.56 -3.13 -12.12
N TYR A 146 7.31 -2.15 -12.97
CA TYR A 146 8.33 -1.58 -13.85
C TYR A 146 9.05 -0.45 -13.11
N TYR A 147 10.38 -0.49 -13.10
CA TYR A 147 11.25 0.50 -12.46
C TYR A 147 11.99 1.32 -13.52
N THR A 148 11.56 2.54 -13.71
CA THR A 148 12.03 3.42 -14.80
C THR A 148 13.52 3.69 -14.76
N ARG A 149 14.09 3.87 -13.58
CA ARG A 149 15.51 4.16 -13.42
C ARG A 149 16.42 3.04 -13.92
N ARG A 150 15.96 1.79 -13.86
CA ARG A 150 16.70 0.61 -14.33
C ARG A 150 16.20 0.09 -15.66
N ASP A 151 15.12 0.66 -16.18
CA ASP A 151 14.46 0.20 -17.40
C ASP A 151 14.16 -1.30 -17.35
N THR A 152 13.56 -1.76 -16.23
CA THR A 152 13.35 -3.18 -15.98
C THR A 152 12.07 -3.45 -15.19
N LEU A 153 11.52 -4.64 -15.39
CA LEU A 153 10.54 -5.24 -14.48
C LEU A 153 11.26 -5.92 -13.32
N ASP A 154 10.68 -5.86 -12.13
CA ASP A 154 11.10 -6.62 -10.96
C ASP A 154 9.91 -6.81 -10.02
N MET A 155 10.09 -7.55 -8.93
CA MET A 155 9.06 -7.73 -7.91
C MET A 155 8.65 -6.39 -7.31
N ALA A 156 7.37 -6.26 -6.95
CA ALA A 156 6.89 -5.10 -6.19
C ALA A 156 7.50 -5.11 -4.77
N PRO A 157 7.66 -3.93 -4.12
CA PRO A 157 8.44 -3.79 -2.88
C PRO A 157 8.05 -4.74 -1.76
N ALA A 158 6.76 -5.08 -1.64
CA ALA A 158 6.27 -6.02 -0.62
C ALA A 158 6.74 -7.47 -0.85
N PHE A 159 7.31 -7.78 -2.02
CA PHE A 159 7.59 -9.14 -2.48
C PHE A 159 9.07 -9.40 -2.81
N ASP A 160 9.97 -8.46 -2.54
CA ASP A 160 11.41 -8.57 -2.84
C ASP A 160 12.06 -9.87 -2.34
N ASN A 161 11.57 -10.41 -1.22
CA ASN A 161 12.15 -11.58 -0.57
C ASN A 161 11.30 -12.85 -0.69
N THR A 162 10.32 -12.87 -1.60
CA THR A 162 9.48 -14.07 -1.78
C THR A 162 10.22 -15.18 -2.51
N THR A 163 9.96 -16.43 -2.14
CA THR A 163 10.52 -17.63 -2.79
C THR A 163 9.50 -18.38 -3.64
N VAL A 164 8.29 -17.85 -3.71
CA VAL A 164 7.17 -18.36 -4.51
C VAL A 164 6.54 -17.19 -5.28
N MET A 165 5.71 -17.47 -6.27
CA MET A 165 4.85 -16.45 -6.84
C MET A 165 3.84 -15.99 -5.78
N PRO A 166 3.86 -14.72 -5.38
CA PRO A 166 2.93 -14.24 -4.36
C PRO A 166 1.50 -14.10 -4.91
N ALA A 167 0.52 -14.16 -4.01
CA ALA A 167 -0.83 -13.75 -4.34
C ALA A 167 -0.86 -12.26 -4.74
N PRO A 168 -1.74 -11.88 -5.68
CA PRO A 168 -1.93 -10.48 -6.02
C PRO A 168 -2.51 -9.69 -4.85
N LEU A 169 -2.27 -8.38 -4.81
CA LEU A 169 -2.76 -7.50 -3.75
C LEU A 169 -4.19 -7.03 -4.07
N PRO A 170 -5.16 -7.22 -3.16
CA PRO A 170 -6.48 -6.63 -3.31
C PRO A 170 -6.40 -5.09 -3.36
N VAL A 171 -7.11 -4.49 -4.30
CA VAL A 171 -7.13 -3.03 -4.50
C VAL A 171 -8.13 -2.37 -3.56
N ASP A 172 -7.64 -1.48 -2.69
CA ASP A 172 -8.44 -0.70 -1.74
C ASP A 172 -8.58 0.76 -2.20
N PRO A 173 -9.73 1.44 -1.98
CA PRO A 173 -9.91 2.84 -2.33
C PRO A 173 -8.85 3.80 -1.78
N ASN A 174 -8.29 3.53 -0.59
CA ASN A 174 -7.24 4.37 -0.02
C ASN A 174 -5.93 4.29 -0.81
N CYS A 175 -5.61 3.13 -1.40
CA CYS A 175 -4.45 2.98 -2.28
C CYS A 175 -4.62 3.81 -3.55
N LEU A 176 -5.83 3.82 -4.10
CA LEU A 176 -6.15 4.55 -5.33
C LEU A 176 -6.19 6.08 -5.15
N HIS A 177 -6.49 6.56 -3.93
CA HIS A 177 -6.64 7.99 -3.63
C HIS A 177 -5.44 8.84 -4.08
N CYS A 178 -4.22 8.31 -3.95
CA CYS A 178 -3.00 9.03 -4.34
C CYS A 178 -2.67 8.93 -5.84
N HIS A 179 -3.40 8.13 -6.61
CA HIS A 179 -3.07 7.83 -8.01
C HIS A 179 -4.20 8.10 -9.01
N ALA A 180 -5.43 8.19 -8.54
CA ALA A 180 -6.61 8.34 -9.40
C ALA A 180 -7.60 9.36 -8.81
N THR A 181 -8.49 9.85 -9.65
CA THR A 181 -9.57 10.77 -9.28
C THR A 181 -10.92 10.08 -9.44
N ASP A 182 -11.90 10.54 -8.69
CA ASP A 182 -13.23 9.92 -8.62
C ASP A 182 -13.13 8.41 -8.30
N VAL A 183 -12.35 8.10 -7.26
CA VAL A 183 -12.23 6.75 -6.72
C VAL A 183 -13.59 6.30 -6.21
N GLN A 184 -14.04 5.15 -6.69
CA GLN A 184 -15.36 4.64 -6.37
C GLN A 184 -15.34 3.89 -5.03
N PRO A 185 -16.44 3.92 -4.28
CA PRO A 185 -16.54 3.12 -3.07
C PRO A 185 -16.53 1.63 -3.40
N ASN A 186 -15.82 0.86 -2.61
CA ASN A 186 -15.91 -0.58 -2.64
C ASN A 186 -17.22 -1.09 -2.02
N LEU A 187 -17.59 -2.33 -2.33
CA LEU A 187 -18.73 -2.96 -1.70
C LEU A 187 -18.44 -3.27 -0.22
N PRO A 188 -19.40 -3.08 0.70
CA PRO A 188 -19.19 -3.33 2.13
C PRO A 188 -18.77 -4.76 2.46
N THR A 189 -19.15 -5.72 1.60
CA THR A 189 -18.91 -7.15 1.77
C THR A 189 -17.70 -7.69 1.01
N ALA A 190 -16.97 -6.83 0.28
CA ALA A 190 -15.80 -7.25 -0.49
C ALA A 190 -14.92 -6.04 -0.83
N ARG A 191 -13.85 -5.85 -0.09
CA ARG A 191 -13.00 -4.64 -0.11
C ARG A 191 -12.32 -4.34 -1.44
N SER A 192 -12.09 -5.34 -2.28
CA SER A 192 -11.54 -5.18 -3.62
C SER A 192 -12.59 -5.31 -4.73
N ARG A 193 -13.87 -5.28 -4.37
CA ARG A 193 -15.00 -5.31 -5.32
C ARG A 193 -15.70 -3.97 -5.36
N TYR A 194 -15.94 -3.49 -6.56
CA TYR A 194 -16.60 -2.23 -6.86
C TYR A 194 -17.87 -2.49 -7.66
N ALA A 195 -18.83 -1.58 -7.61
CA ALA A 195 -20.07 -1.70 -8.42
C ALA A 195 -19.81 -1.64 -9.93
N GLY A 196 -18.62 -1.16 -10.33
CA GLY A 196 -18.16 -1.07 -11.72
C GLY A 196 -16.63 -1.02 -11.73
N VAL A 197 -16.08 0.12 -12.13
CA VAL A 197 -14.65 0.39 -12.16
C VAL A 197 -14.17 0.90 -10.80
N PRO A 198 -12.88 0.74 -10.45
CA PRO A 198 -12.35 1.23 -9.17
C PRO A 198 -12.18 2.75 -9.12
N PHE A 199 -12.05 3.42 -10.26
CA PHE A 199 -12.02 4.88 -10.41
C PHE A 199 -12.50 5.26 -11.80
N ARG A 200 -13.04 6.47 -11.96
CA ARG A 200 -13.59 6.95 -13.24
C ARG A 200 -12.61 7.81 -14.03
N GLN A 201 -11.76 8.58 -13.34
CA GLN A 201 -10.76 9.45 -13.96
C GLN A 201 -9.35 8.98 -13.63
N GLY A 202 -8.50 8.82 -14.65
CA GLY A 202 -7.09 8.53 -14.49
C GLY A 202 -6.29 9.74 -14.00
N GLY A 203 -5.22 9.48 -13.26
CA GLY A 203 -4.38 10.52 -12.67
C GLY A 203 -5.09 11.36 -11.60
N ILE A 204 -4.38 12.36 -11.10
CA ILE A 204 -4.92 13.33 -10.15
C ILE A 204 -5.50 14.49 -10.95
N GLY A 205 -6.81 14.62 -10.97
CA GLY A 205 -7.51 15.66 -11.70
C GLY A 205 -7.62 16.98 -10.94
N CYS A 206 -8.14 17.99 -11.61
CA CYS A 206 -8.31 19.34 -11.06
C CYS A 206 -9.16 19.34 -9.78
N SER A 207 -10.19 18.51 -9.73
CA SER A 207 -11.11 18.41 -8.59
C SER A 207 -10.45 17.88 -7.30
N ALA A 208 -9.36 17.14 -7.40
CA ALA A 208 -8.63 16.65 -6.22
C ALA A 208 -8.05 17.79 -5.36
N CYS A 209 -7.71 18.93 -5.99
CA CYS A 209 -7.18 20.12 -5.33
C CYS A 209 -8.17 21.27 -5.27
N HIS A 210 -9.07 21.37 -6.26
CA HIS A 210 -9.99 22.48 -6.42
C HIS A 210 -11.45 22.16 -6.03
N GLY A 211 -11.77 20.89 -5.75
CA GLY A 211 -13.11 20.45 -5.37
C GLY A 211 -14.10 20.39 -6.54
N ASP A 212 -15.38 20.29 -6.20
CA ASP A 212 -16.45 20.18 -7.18
C ASP A 212 -16.60 21.49 -8.00
N PRO A 213 -16.47 21.43 -9.34
CA PRO A 213 -16.55 22.60 -10.20
C PRO A 213 -17.98 23.01 -10.56
N ALA A 214 -19.01 22.25 -10.20
CA ALA A 214 -20.36 22.42 -10.74
C ALA A 214 -20.90 23.85 -10.64
N GLN A 215 -20.76 24.47 -9.46
CA GLN A 215 -21.23 25.87 -9.27
C GLN A 215 -20.34 26.87 -9.99
N HIS A 216 -19.03 26.63 -10.04
CA HIS A 216 -18.09 27.47 -10.77
C HIS A 216 -18.40 27.50 -12.27
N LEU A 217 -18.67 26.34 -12.85
CA LEU A 217 -19.05 26.21 -14.26
C LEU A 217 -20.42 26.80 -14.55
N ALA A 218 -21.43 26.51 -13.71
CA ALA A 218 -22.78 27.05 -13.87
C ALA A 218 -22.83 28.59 -13.82
N GLN A 219 -21.90 29.23 -13.14
CA GLN A 219 -21.79 30.68 -13.01
C GLN A 219 -20.64 31.25 -13.87
N HIS A 220 -20.28 30.57 -14.95
CA HIS A 220 -19.28 31.04 -15.94
C HIS A 220 -17.95 31.52 -15.29
N GLY A 221 -17.45 30.81 -14.29
CA GLY A 221 -16.20 31.12 -13.59
C GLY A 221 -16.35 32.05 -12.38
N HIS A 222 -17.54 32.53 -12.06
CA HIS A 222 -17.80 33.39 -10.90
C HIS A 222 -18.30 32.63 -9.67
N GLY A 223 -18.67 31.35 -9.81
CA GLY A 223 -19.09 30.50 -8.70
C GLY A 223 -17.94 30.10 -7.76
N PRO A 224 -18.29 29.61 -6.56
CA PRO A 224 -17.29 29.18 -5.59
C PRO A 224 -16.48 27.97 -6.12
N ILE A 225 -15.19 28.01 -5.85
CA ILE A 225 -14.27 26.90 -6.08
C ILE A 225 -13.13 27.02 -5.05
N VAL A 226 -12.61 25.89 -4.59
CA VAL A 226 -11.47 25.88 -3.67
C VAL A 226 -10.22 26.39 -4.41
N ASN A 227 -9.55 27.37 -3.84
CA ASN A 227 -8.23 27.80 -4.27
C ASN A 227 -7.22 27.56 -3.13
N PRO A 228 -6.35 26.55 -3.24
CA PRO A 228 -5.39 26.21 -2.18
C PRO A 228 -4.54 27.41 -1.74
N ALA A 229 -4.21 28.34 -2.64
CA ALA A 229 -3.44 29.54 -2.29
C ALA A 229 -4.15 30.49 -1.31
N LYS A 230 -5.48 30.39 -1.18
CA LYS A 230 -6.30 31.20 -0.28
C LYS A 230 -6.62 30.50 1.05
N LEU A 231 -6.22 29.25 1.22
CA LEU A 231 -6.43 28.48 2.43
C LEU A 231 -5.39 28.82 3.51
N SER A 232 -5.69 28.44 4.75
CA SER A 232 -4.68 28.43 5.82
C SER A 232 -3.50 27.53 5.45
N ALA A 233 -2.34 27.73 6.07
CA ALA A 233 -1.14 26.93 5.76
C ALA A 233 -1.41 25.42 5.93
N ALA A 234 -2.08 25.01 7.02
CA ALA A 234 -2.41 23.61 7.27
C ALA A 234 -3.27 23.01 6.15
N ARG A 235 -4.38 23.65 5.78
CA ARG A 235 -5.29 23.16 4.73
C ARG A 235 -4.68 23.21 3.33
N ARG A 236 -3.88 24.24 3.05
CA ARG A 236 -3.14 24.34 1.78
C ARG A 236 -2.12 23.21 1.65
N ASP A 237 -1.30 23.00 2.68
CA ASP A 237 -0.29 21.93 2.68
C ASP A 237 -0.96 20.55 2.68
N SER A 238 -2.15 20.39 3.29
CA SER A 238 -2.95 19.16 3.27
C SER A 238 -3.28 18.69 1.85
N SER A 239 -3.47 19.62 0.91
CA SER A 239 -3.69 19.28 -0.51
C SER A 239 -2.52 18.51 -1.13
N CYS A 240 -1.30 18.67 -0.58
CA CYS A 240 -0.11 17.97 -1.06
C CYS A 240 0.20 16.74 -0.17
N ILE A 241 0.17 16.95 1.15
CA ILE A 241 0.66 15.95 2.10
C ILE A 241 -0.29 14.77 2.29
N GLN A 242 -1.53 14.83 1.84
CA GLN A 242 -2.40 13.66 1.75
C GLN A 242 -1.78 12.51 0.92
N CYS A 243 -0.84 12.85 -0.01
CA CYS A 243 -0.11 11.90 -0.85
C CYS A 243 1.41 11.96 -0.66
N HIS A 244 1.97 13.08 -0.16
CA HIS A 244 3.40 13.33 -0.01
C HIS A 244 3.88 13.36 1.45
N LEU A 245 3.21 12.59 2.31
CA LEU A 245 3.55 12.31 3.69
C LEU A 245 3.30 10.84 3.97
N GLU A 246 4.27 10.14 4.54
CA GLU A 246 4.16 8.69 4.76
C GLU A 246 4.22 8.31 6.25
N GLY A 247 5.21 8.82 6.99
CA GLY A 247 5.42 8.45 8.39
C GLY A 247 5.93 7.00 8.57
N ASP A 248 6.37 6.66 9.78
CA ASP A 248 6.65 5.27 10.20
C ASP A 248 5.37 4.53 10.60
N ALA A 249 4.34 5.27 10.99
CA ALA A 249 2.98 4.79 11.22
C ALA A 249 1.97 5.85 10.81
N VAL A 250 0.84 5.39 10.25
CA VAL A 250 -0.31 6.23 9.88
C VAL A 250 -1.53 5.69 10.59
N ILE A 251 -2.16 6.53 11.40
CA ILE A 251 -3.33 6.18 12.21
C ILE A 251 -4.49 7.05 11.78
N TYR A 252 -5.50 6.44 11.19
CA TYR A 252 -6.72 7.14 10.82
C TYR A 252 -7.54 7.52 12.05
N ARG A 253 -8.20 8.67 11.97
CA ARG A 253 -9.19 9.05 12.97
C ARG A 253 -10.38 8.09 12.93
N PRO A 254 -11.07 7.85 14.05
CA PRO A 254 -12.22 6.97 14.08
C PRO A 254 -13.24 7.27 12.96
N GLY A 255 -13.54 6.27 12.13
CA GLY A 255 -14.47 6.40 11.01
C GLY A 255 -13.98 7.26 9.83
N LYS A 256 -12.70 7.63 9.80
CA LYS A 256 -12.09 8.39 8.70
C LYS A 256 -11.19 7.51 7.83
N SER A 257 -11.04 7.93 6.56
CA SER A 257 -10.09 7.38 5.60
C SER A 257 -9.66 8.46 4.63
N LEU A 258 -8.54 8.28 3.94
CA LEU A 258 -8.09 9.23 2.91
C LEU A 258 -9.05 9.30 1.72
N ALA A 259 -9.74 8.22 1.40
CA ALA A 259 -10.75 8.23 0.33
C ALA A 259 -11.92 9.22 0.58
N GLN A 260 -12.08 9.70 1.82
CA GLN A 260 -13.08 10.70 2.19
C GLN A 260 -12.53 12.14 2.17
N PHE A 261 -11.21 12.32 2.00
CA PHE A 261 -10.57 13.63 2.00
C PHE A 261 -11.03 14.44 0.77
N LYS A 262 -11.35 15.71 0.99
CA LYS A 262 -11.78 16.63 -0.07
C LYS A 262 -10.89 17.87 -0.10
N ALA A 263 -10.82 18.50 -1.25
CA ALA A 263 -10.12 19.77 -1.41
C ALA A 263 -10.53 20.79 -0.36
N GLY A 264 -9.55 21.33 0.35
CA GLY A 264 -9.76 22.31 1.41
C GLY A 264 -9.95 21.73 2.81
N ASP A 265 -9.96 20.41 2.97
CA ASP A 265 -9.95 19.75 4.29
C ASP A 265 -8.57 19.88 4.96
N ASP A 266 -8.53 19.67 6.26
CA ASP A 266 -7.29 19.54 7.03
C ASP A 266 -6.98 18.05 7.23
N LEU A 267 -5.79 17.62 6.83
CA LEU A 267 -5.38 16.21 6.93
C LEU A 267 -5.37 15.71 8.38
N ALA A 268 -5.14 16.61 9.34
CA ALA A 268 -5.18 16.28 10.76
C ALA A 268 -6.54 15.77 11.26
N ASP A 269 -7.64 16.09 10.52
CA ASP A 269 -8.98 15.60 10.82
C ASP A 269 -9.20 14.15 10.33
N PHE A 270 -8.29 13.62 9.50
CA PHE A 270 -8.40 12.30 8.89
C PHE A 270 -7.38 11.30 9.43
N ALA A 271 -6.15 11.73 9.67
CA ALA A 271 -5.08 10.84 10.11
C ALA A 271 -4.03 11.55 10.94
N VAL A 272 -3.31 10.78 11.75
CA VAL A 272 -2.08 11.19 12.44
C VAL A 272 -0.93 10.37 11.90
N TYR A 273 0.11 11.03 11.45
CA TYR A 273 1.34 10.43 10.98
C TYR A 273 2.40 10.50 12.08
N PHE A 274 3.10 9.40 12.29
CA PHE A 274 4.17 9.30 13.28
C PHE A 274 5.48 9.00 12.61
N VAL A 275 6.56 9.59 13.13
CA VAL A 275 7.93 9.25 12.77
C VAL A 275 8.72 8.87 14.01
N ARG A 276 9.79 8.11 13.82
CA ARG A 276 10.74 7.85 14.90
C ARG A 276 11.48 9.12 15.25
N ALA A 277 11.57 9.45 16.54
CA ALA A 277 12.27 10.63 17.04
C ALA A 277 13.74 10.64 16.60
N GLN A 278 14.35 9.47 16.51
CA GLN A 278 15.70 9.28 15.97
C GLN A 278 15.62 8.46 14.67
N GLN A 279 15.80 9.14 13.54
CA GLN A 279 15.89 8.46 12.26
C GLN A 279 17.26 7.76 12.13
N GLN A 280 17.24 6.45 11.88
CA GLN A 280 18.45 5.67 11.63
C GLN A 280 18.64 5.49 10.12
N GLY A 281 19.89 5.67 9.67
CA GLY A 281 20.27 5.40 8.29
C GLY A 281 20.13 6.58 7.34
N GLU A 282 20.65 6.40 6.11
CA GLU A 282 20.69 7.42 5.06
C GLU A 282 19.48 7.37 4.11
N GLY A 283 18.66 6.33 4.21
CA GLY A 283 17.52 6.12 3.33
C GLY A 283 16.33 7.02 3.65
N ARG A 284 15.51 7.26 2.64
CA ARG A 284 14.23 7.97 2.75
C ARG A 284 13.11 7.08 2.21
N ARG A 285 11.87 7.33 2.63
CA ARG A 285 10.73 6.73 1.96
C ARG A 285 10.36 7.54 0.72
N ALA A 286 9.74 6.89 -0.26
CA ALA A 286 9.45 7.49 -1.56
C ALA A 286 8.56 8.74 -1.46
N THR A 287 7.66 8.79 -0.48
CA THR A 287 6.71 9.88 -0.25
C THR A 287 7.00 10.70 1.02
N SER A 288 8.24 10.69 1.52
CA SER A 288 8.65 11.35 2.77
C SER A 288 9.07 12.82 2.61
N GLN A 289 8.57 13.53 1.60
CA GLN A 289 8.99 14.90 1.30
C GLN A 289 8.64 15.88 2.43
N TYR A 290 7.46 15.72 3.02
CA TYR A 290 7.01 16.67 4.04
C TYR A 290 7.74 16.50 5.37
N GLU A 291 7.87 15.29 5.88
CA GLU A 291 8.61 15.05 7.12
C GLU A 291 10.11 15.44 6.98
N ALA A 292 10.68 15.29 5.80
CA ALA A 292 12.02 15.78 5.50
C ALA A 292 12.06 17.33 5.50
N LEU A 293 11.08 17.97 4.83
CA LEU A 293 10.99 19.43 4.79
C LEU A 293 10.85 20.03 6.18
N LEU A 294 10.08 19.44 7.07
CA LEU A 294 9.92 19.91 8.45
C LEU A 294 11.25 19.95 9.23
N ARG A 295 12.18 19.06 8.91
CA ARG A 295 13.53 19.06 9.51
C ARG A 295 14.46 20.06 8.87
N SER A 296 14.15 20.57 7.69
CA SER A 296 15.02 21.49 6.95
C SER A 296 15.25 22.81 7.71
N ALA A 297 16.44 23.36 7.57
CA ALA A 297 16.77 24.67 8.13
C ALA A 297 15.86 25.78 7.57
N CYS A 298 15.52 25.69 6.28
CA CYS A 298 14.62 26.63 5.62
C CYS A 298 13.23 26.64 6.27
N LYS A 299 12.61 25.47 6.47
CA LYS A 299 11.26 25.38 7.05
C LYS A 299 11.25 25.82 8.50
N ARG A 300 12.25 25.41 9.30
CA ARG A 300 12.36 25.85 10.70
C ARG A 300 12.49 27.35 10.85
N ALA A 301 13.24 28.01 9.94
CA ALA A 301 13.43 29.47 9.97
C ALA A 301 12.23 30.25 9.41
N SER A 302 11.52 29.68 8.43
CA SER A 302 10.44 30.37 7.69
C SER A 302 9.04 30.05 8.22
N GLY A 303 8.86 28.95 8.98
CA GLY A 303 7.56 28.51 9.47
C GLY A 303 6.56 28.34 8.33
N ASP A 304 5.35 28.86 8.50
CA ASP A 304 4.25 28.75 7.54
C ASP A 304 4.41 29.60 6.26
N LYS A 305 5.45 30.44 6.21
CA LYS A 305 5.77 31.20 4.99
C LYS A 305 6.36 30.31 3.90
N LEU A 306 7.09 29.25 4.28
CA LEU A 306 7.61 28.26 3.33
C LEU A 306 6.62 27.11 3.21
N THR A 307 6.12 26.90 2.00
CA THR A 307 5.15 25.87 1.64
C THR A 307 5.65 25.09 0.42
N CYS A 308 4.98 23.99 0.07
CA CYS A 308 5.30 23.23 -1.13
C CYS A 308 5.32 24.12 -2.38
N THR A 309 4.35 25.04 -2.48
CA THR A 309 4.21 25.95 -3.63
C THR A 309 5.23 27.10 -3.65
N SER A 310 6.04 27.26 -2.61
CA SER A 310 7.19 28.18 -2.66
C SER A 310 8.25 27.71 -3.65
N CYS A 311 8.34 26.40 -3.88
CA CYS A 311 9.33 25.78 -4.76
C CYS A 311 8.69 25.09 -5.96
N HIS A 312 7.48 24.53 -5.82
CA HIS A 312 6.78 23.79 -6.87
C HIS A 312 5.57 24.56 -7.41
N ASP A 313 5.40 24.53 -8.72
CA ASP A 313 4.13 24.89 -9.37
C ASP A 313 3.33 23.59 -9.52
N PRO A 314 2.16 23.43 -8.86
CA PRO A 314 1.39 22.19 -8.94
C PRO A 314 0.85 21.89 -10.35
N HIS A 315 0.86 22.89 -11.25
CA HIS A 315 0.40 22.74 -12.64
C HIS A 315 1.54 22.55 -13.64
N PHE A 316 2.79 22.37 -13.18
CA PHE A 316 3.93 22.29 -14.09
C PHE A 316 5.10 21.52 -13.50
N ASP A 317 5.61 20.58 -14.28
CA ASP A 317 6.89 19.92 -14.03
C ASP A 317 7.95 20.48 -15.00
N PRO A 318 9.05 21.11 -14.51
CA PRO A 318 10.11 21.56 -15.39
C PRO A 318 10.78 20.37 -16.09
N SER A 319 11.06 20.54 -17.38
CA SER A 319 11.84 19.56 -18.14
C SER A 319 13.24 19.37 -17.52
N PRO A 320 13.94 18.27 -17.78
CA PRO A 320 15.30 18.05 -17.30
C PRO A 320 16.26 19.21 -17.64
N ALA A 321 16.09 19.85 -18.79
CA ALA A 321 16.91 20.97 -19.23
C ALA A 321 16.62 22.28 -18.46
N GLU A 322 15.37 22.49 -18.05
CA GLU A 322 14.94 23.69 -17.32
C GLU A 322 15.09 23.57 -15.81
N ARG A 323 15.18 22.35 -15.30
CA ARG A 323 15.04 22.02 -13.88
C ARG A 323 16.02 22.78 -12.98
N VAL A 324 17.29 22.84 -13.37
CA VAL A 324 18.34 23.48 -12.57
C VAL A 324 18.07 24.98 -12.43
N GLN A 325 17.76 25.66 -13.54
CA GLN A 325 17.46 27.08 -13.52
C GLN A 325 16.16 27.36 -12.74
N TYR A 326 15.12 26.59 -12.99
CA TYR A 326 13.83 26.73 -12.33
C TYR A 326 13.94 26.68 -10.81
N PHE A 327 14.59 25.65 -10.24
CA PHE A 327 14.73 25.53 -8.80
C PHE A 327 15.75 26.50 -8.21
N ARG A 328 16.81 26.85 -8.96
CA ARG A 328 17.75 27.90 -8.56
C ARG A 328 17.02 29.23 -8.33
N GLU A 329 16.14 29.64 -9.21
CA GLU A 329 15.36 30.88 -9.07
C GLU A 329 14.48 30.86 -7.81
N ARG A 330 13.90 29.71 -7.48
CA ARG A 330 13.13 29.54 -6.22
C ARG A 330 14.00 29.70 -4.97
N CYS A 331 15.21 29.15 -4.99
CA CYS A 331 16.17 29.34 -3.89
C CYS A 331 16.58 30.82 -3.77
N LEU A 332 16.89 31.48 -4.89
CA LEU A 332 17.34 32.87 -4.92
C LEU A 332 16.23 33.88 -4.57
N ALA A 333 14.96 33.51 -4.63
CA ALA A 333 13.87 34.35 -4.13
C ALA A 333 14.03 34.73 -2.65
N CYS A 334 14.68 33.87 -1.86
CA CYS A 334 15.01 34.12 -0.47
C CYS A 334 16.51 34.35 -0.24
N HIS A 335 17.38 33.60 -0.94
CA HIS A 335 18.83 33.63 -0.83
C HIS A 335 19.46 34.60 -1.85
N ASN A 336 19.07 35.87 -1.82
CA ASN A 336 19.39 36.87 -2.82
C ASN A 336 20.56 37.80 -2.48
N THR A 337 21.32 37.52 -1.42
CA THR A 337 22.52 38.31 -1.11
C THR A 337 23.60 38.10 -2.17
N PRO A 338 24.45 39.11 -2.50
CA PRO A 338 25.52 38.96 -3.47
C PRO A 338 26.49 37.82 -3.14
N ALA A 339 26.75 37.55 -1.86
CA ALA A 339 27.60 36.46 -1.40
C ALA A 339 27.05 35.09 -1.81
N ILE A 340 25.73 34.91 -1.78
CA ILE A 340 25.06 33.65 -2.14
C ILE A 340 24.74 33.63 -3.64
N ALA A 341 24.10 34.67 -4.14
CA ALA A 341 23.59 34.69 -5.51
C ALA A 341 24.74 34.66 -6.59
N VAL A 342 25.88 35.26 -6.28
CA VAL A 342 26.97 35.44 -7.26
C VAL A 342 28.23 34.67 -6.89
N ASN A 343 28.64 34.71 -5.63
CA ASN A 343 29.95 34.22 -5.20
C ASN A 343 29.92 32.80 -4.62
N HIS A 344 28.75 32.29 -4.21
CA HIS A 344 28.61 30.95 -3.66
C HIS A 344 28.69 29.93 -4.81
N PHE A 345 29.79 29.22 -4.92
CA PHE A 345 30.05 28.24 -5.99
C PHE A 345 29.64 28.72 -7.39
N PRO A 346 30.29 29.75 -7.96
CA PRO A 346 29.87 30.37 -9.22
C PRO A 346 29.88 29.41 -10.43
N LYS A 347 30.61 28.29 -10.33
CA LYS A 347 30.68 27.25 -11.37
C LYS A 347 29.64 26.15 -11.20
N GLN A 348 28.88 26.13 -10.10
CA GLN A 348 27.85 25.11 -9.80
C GLN A 348 26.49 25.79 -9.60
N PRO A 349 25.69 25.88 -10.68
CA PRO A 349 24.39 26.55 -10.61
C PRO A 349 23.31 25.72 -9.89
N ASP A 350 23.46 24.40 -9.74
CA ASP A 350 22.48 23.51 -9.13
C ASP A 350 22.62 23.50 -7.60
N CYS A 351 21.79 24.30 -6.94
CA CYS A 351 21.74 24.36 -5.48
C CYS A 351 21.27 23.01 -4.89
N ALA A 352 20.35 22.34 -5.55
CA ALA A 352 19.78 21.09 -5.07
C ALA A 352 20.81 19.96 -5.02
N GLN A 353 21.77 19.93 -5.94
CA GLN A 353 22.81 18.90 -5.96
C GLN A 353 23.59 18.81 -4.64
N CYS A 354 23.78 19.93 -3.95
CA CYS A 354 24.50 19.98 -2.68
C CYS A 354 23.57 20.01 -1.47
N HIS A 355 22.47 20.78 -1.54
CA HIS A 355 21.59 21.03 -0.38
C HIS A 355 20.42 20.07 -0.28
N MET A 356 20.09 19.34 -1.36
CA MET A 356 19.02 18.37 -1.45
C MET A 356 19.50 17.09 -2.16
N PRO A 357 20.49 16.38 -1.59
CA PRO A 357 21.09 15.24 -2.26
C PRO A 357 20.05 14.14 -2.54
N THR A 358 20.28 13.38 -3.59
CA THR A 358 19.47 12.20 -3.89
C THR A 358 19.81 11.09 -2.90
N ARG A 359 18.79 10.47 -2.31
CA ARG A 359 18.88 9.35 -1.36
C ARG A 359 18.15 8.11 -1.90
N ASN A 360 18.67 6.93 -1.58
CA ASN A 360 17.95 5.69 -1.87
C ASN A 360 16.67 5.63 -1.03
N THR A 361 15.62 5.05 -1.61
CA THR A 361 14.40 4.77 -0.85
C THR A 361 14.56 3.48 -0.05
N THR A 362 13.86 3.40 1.09
CA THR A 362 13.88 2.24 2.00
C THR A 362 12.65 1.35 1.86
N ASP A 363 11.66 1.83 1.15
CA ASP A 363 10.33 1.26 0.95
C ASP A 363 10.08 0.80 -0.49
N ILE A 364 10.73 1.41 -1.46
CA ILE A 364 10.64 1.04 -2.87
C ILE A 364 12.02 0.66 -3.39
N SER A 365 12.18 -0.57 -3.82
CA SER A 365 13.43 -1.07 -4.40
C SER A 365 13.79 -0.30 -5.67
N HIS A 366 15.09 -0.13 -5.90
CA HIS A 366 15.64 0.50 -7.10
C HIS A 366 15.33 1.99 -7.30
N GLU A 367 14.69 2.64 -6.30
CA GLU A 367 14.29 4.04 -6.39
C GLU A 367 15.17 4.98 -5.55
N GLN A 368 15.14 6.25 -5.94
CA GLN A 368 15.78 7.36 -5.23
C GLN A 368 14.85 8.57 -5.19
N VAL A 369 14.97 9.32 -4.11
CA VAL A 369 14.24 10.59 -3.93
C VAL A 369 15.21 11.73 -3.65
N THR A 370 14.85 12.93 -4.09
CA THR A 370 15.53 14.16 -3.66
C THR A 370 15.18 14.43 -2.21
N ASP A 371 16.19 14.55 -1.35
CA ASP A 371 15.99 14.76 0.08
C ASP A 371 15.53 16.20 0.35
N HIS A 372 14.34 16.34 0.93
CA HIS A 372 13.77 17.63 1.31
C HIS A 372 14.24 18.11 2.71
N ASP A 373 15.12 17.38 3.36
CA ASP A 373 15.87 17.86 4.52
C ASP A 373 16.99 18.78 4.03
N ILE A 374 16.63 20.03 3.72
CA ILE A 374 17.51 20.99 3.07
C ILE A 374 18.58 21.43 4.08
N GLU A 375 19.78 20.95 3.91
CA GLU A 375 20.91 21.19 4.80
C GLU A 375 21.54 22.56 4.54
N ALA A 376 21.72 23.38 5.58
CA ALA A 376 22.42 24.66 5.46
C ALA A 376 23.91 24.47 5.14
N GLN A 377 24.50 23.39 5.64
CA GLN A 377 25.88 22.98 5.32
C GLN A 377 25.84 21.53 4.85
N PRO A 378 26.06 21.26 3.55
CA PRO A 378 26.09 19.91 3.04
C PRO A 378 27.17 19.09 3.76
N VAL A 379 26.77 18.03 4.42
CA VAL A 379 27.71 17.11 5.07
C VAL A 379 28.45 16.35 3.98
N LYS A 380 29.78 16.40 3.96
CA LYS A 380 30.57 15.47 3.16
C LYS A 380 30.18 14.06 3.59
N ALA A 381 29.88 13.19 2.64
CA ALA A 381 29.33 11.84 2.79
C ALA A 381 30.15 10.84 3.65
N SER A 382 31.06 11.29 4.49
CA SER A 382 32.04 10.47 5.19
C SER A 382 31.94 10.45 6.71
N ILE A 383 30.90 11.04 7.30
CA ILE A 383 30.69 10.85 8.74
C ILE A 383 29.50 9.94 8.92
N LEU A 384 29.72 8.63 8.73
CA LEU A 384 28.92 7.59 9.40
C LEU A 384 29.05 7.87 10.89
N ARG A 385 28.08 8.56 11.48
CA ARG A 385 27.97 8.58 12.94
C ARG A 385 27.78 7.14 13.37
N ASP A 386 28.69 6.66 14.23
CA ASP A 386 28.47 5.44 14.99
C ASP A 386 27.12 5.56 15.70
N LEU A 387 26.09 5.04 15.05
CA LEU A 387 24.74 5.02 15.61
C LEU A 387 24.76 3.98 16.71
N LYS A 388 24.85 4.46 17.96
CA LYS A 388 24.56 3.61 19.12
C LYS A 388 23.23 2.94 18.85
N ALA A 389 23.20 1.62 18.97
CA ALA A 389 21.97 0.85 18.83
C ALA A 389 20.87 1.50 19.67
N VAL A 390 19.83 2.01 18.99
CA VAL A 390 18.68 2.63 19.69
C VAL A 390 17.96 1.50 20.41
N THR A 391 17.96 1.56 21.72
CA THR A 391 17.44 0.49 22.60
C THR A 391 15.92 0.54 22.74
N SER A 392 15.25 1.56 22.21
CA SER A 392 13.78 1.69 22.20
C SER A 392 13.30 2.56 21.06
N VAL A 393 12.14 2.23 20.50
CA VAL A 393 11.45 3.05 19.52
C VAL A 393 10.70 4.16 20.25
N GLU A 394 11.00 5.41 19.94
CA GLU A 394 10.23 6.57 20.35
C GLU A 394 9.53 7.16 19.12
N LEU A 395 8.21 7.33 19.20
CA LEU A 395 7.38 7.88 18.13
C LEU A 395 6.95 9.31 18.46
N VAL A 396 7.02 10.18 17.47
CA VAL A 396 6.53 11.56 17.57
C VAL A 396 5.58 11.86 16.41
N PRO A 397 4.47 12.60 16.66
CA PRO A 397 3.58 13.02 15.58
C PRO A 397 4.29 13.99 14.62
N VAL A 398 4.07 13.84 13.34
CA VAL A 398 4.58 14.74 12.30
C VAL A 398 3.83 16.06 12.34
N GLY A 399 4.53 17.18 12.15
CA GLY A 399 3.91 18.50 11.93
C GLY A 399 3.04 19.02 13.09
N GLY A 400 3.17 18.44 14.30
CA GLY A 400 2.38 18.85 15.45
C GLY A 400 0.93 18.34 15.44
N PHE A 401 0.61 17.30 14.66
CA PHE A 401 -0.70 16.64 14.71
C PHE A 401 -1.02 16.21 16.14
N ALA A 402 -2.21 16.55 16.62
CA ALA A 402 -2.65 16.16 17.96
C ALA A 402 -2.85 14.63 18.01
N ALA A 403 -2.32 13.98 19.05
CA ALA A 403 -2.43 12.55 19.28
C ALA A 403 -2.71 12.26 20.74
N GLY A 404 -3.61 11.31 21.00
CA GLY A 404 -3.93 10.80 22.32
C GLY A 404 -3.45 9.35 22.51
N ASP A 405 -3.86 8.73 23.60
CA ASP A 405 -3.50 7.35 23.95
C ASP A 405 -3.88 6.37 22.84
N ARG A 406 -5.01 6.59 22.15
CA ARG A 406 -5.47 5.77 21.04
C ARG A 406 -4.46 5.79 19.88
N GLU A 407 -4.15 6.98 19.39
CA GLU A 407 -3.26 7.16 18.24
C GLU A 407 -1.84 6.68 18.56
N PHE A 408 -1.29 7.04 19.70
CA PHE A 408 0.02 6.53 20.11
C PHE A 408 0.01 5.01 20.30
N GLY A 409 -1.02 4.45 20.94
CA GLY A 409 -1.17 3.02 21.15
C GLY A 409 -1.21 2.25 19.83
N LEU A 410 -1.98 2.73 18.86
CA LEU A 410 -2.07 2.14 17.52
C LEU A 410 -0.74 2.29 16.75
N ALA A 411 -0.09 3.44 16.84
CA ALA A 411 1.20 3.66 16.17
C ALA A 411 2.29 2.73 16.73
N TYR A 412 2.41 2.59 18.05
CA TYR A 412 3.34 1.63 18.66
C TYR A 412 3.00 0.18 18.28
N ALA A 413 1.71 -0.19 18.22
CA ALA A 413 1.30 -1.51 17.76
C ALA A 413 1.70 -1.72 16.28
N GLN A 414 1.51 -0.74 15.42
CA GLN A 414 1.86 -0.84 14.01
C GLN A 414 3.37 -1.06 13.82
N VAL A 415 4.24 -0.26 14.45
CA VAL A 415 5.68 -0.42 14.28
C VAL A 415 6.25 -1.68 14.95
N ALA A 416 5.63 -2.15 16.04
CA ALA A 416 6.06 -3.35 16.75
C ALA A 416 5.62 -4.65 16.07
N LEU A 417 4.50 -4.62 15.32
CA LEU A 417 3.95 -5.78 14.62
C LEU A 417 4.37 -5.83 13.14
N LEU A 418 4.69 -4.69 12.56
CA LEU A 418 5.03 -4.52 11.15
C LEU A 418 6.41 -3.83 11.03
N GLY A 419 7.14 -4.10 9.97
CA GLY A 419 8.36 -3.38 9.63
C GLY A 419 9.61 -3.76 10.46
N ALA A 420 10.60 -2.87 10.45
CA ALA A 420 11.95 -3.11 10.98
C ALA A 420 12.03 -3.29 12.51
N SER A 421 10.99 -2.89 13.25
CA SER A 421 10.90 -3.07 14.72
C SER A 421 9.99 -4.24 15.12
N ARG A 422 9.73 -5.15 14.20
CA ARG A 422 8.89 -6.31 14.46
C ARG A 422 9.44 -7.14 15.64
N GLY A 423 8.56 -7.38 16.63
CA GLY A 423 8.92 -8.11 17.85
C GLY A 423 9.51 -7.25 18.96
N ASP A 424 9.53 -5.91 18.84
CA ASP A 424 9.94 -5.02 19.95
C ASP A 424 8.96 -5.15 21.12
N ALA A 425 9.39 -5.89 22.16
CA ALA A 425 8.57 -6.15 23.34
C ALA A 425 8.20 -4.88 24.13
N ARG A 426 9.06 -3.84 24.10
CA ARG A 426 8.77 -2.58 24.80
C ARG A 426 7.70 -1.79 24.05
N ALA A 427 7.82 -1.73 22.74
CA ALA A 427 6.79 -1.09 21.90
C ALA A 427 5.44 -1.81 22.02
N MET A 428 5.44 -3.16 22.02
CA MET A 428 4.22 -3.96 22.26
C MET A 428 3.61 -3.69 23.64
N ALA A 429 4.41 -3.65 24.69
CA ALA A 429 3.94 -3.35 26.06
C ALA A 429 3.38 -1.91 26.15
N THR A 430 4.04 -0.95 25.51
CA THR A 430 3.57 0.44 25.43
C THR A 430 2.23 0.52 24.71
N ALA A 431 2.12 -0.15 23.56
CA ALA A 431 0.89 -0.23 22.80
C ALA A 431 -0.26 -0.83 23.63
N LEU A 432 -0.03 -1.98 24.27
CA LEU A 432 -1.05 -2.65 25.11
C LEU A 432 -1.54 -1.73 26.23
N LYS A 433 -0.61 -1.04 26.91
CA LYS A 433 -0.96 -0.07 27.97
C LYS A 433 -1.84 1.05 27.44
N LEU A 434 -1.39 1.73 26.38
CA LEU A 434 -2.09 2.90 25.84
C LEU A 434 -3.44 2.54 25.24
N LEU A 435 -3.54 1.42 24.50
CA LEU A 435 -4.81 0.96 23.94
C LEU A 435 -5.79 0.52 25.03
N THR A 436 -5.31 -0.13 26.10
CA THR A 436 -6.14 -0.46 27.25
C THR A 436 -6.67 0.81 27.93
N GLN A 437 -5.84 1.83 28.09
CA GLN A 437 -6.23 3.12 28.67
C GLN A 437 -7.25 3.83 27.77
N ALA A 438 -7.03 3.88 26.46
CA ALA A 438 -7.96 4.46 25.50
C ALA A 438 -9.33 3.76 25.53
N ALA A 439 -9.34 2.42 25.54
CA ALA A 439 -10.58 1.63 25.64
C ALA A 439 -11.31 1.89 26.98
N THR A 440 -10.59 2.00 28.10
CA THR A 440 -11.16 2.32 29.42
C THR A 440 -11.79 3.71 29.42
N ASN A 441 -11.23 4.65 28.65
CA ASN A 441 -11.73 6.00 28.47
C ASN A 441 -12.86 6.11 27.42
N GLY A 442 -13.38 4.96 26.92
CA GLY A 442 -14.54 4.90 26.05
C GLY A 442 -14.26 4.80 24.56
N ALA A 443 -12.99 4.75 24.13
CA ALA A 443 -12.68 4.48 22.72
C ALA A 443 -12.99 3.02 22.38
N ASN A 444 -13.79 2.79 21.32
CA ASN A 444 -14.28 1.46 20.94
C ASN A 444 -14.34 1.22 19.43
N ASP A 445 -13.59 2.00 18.66
CA ASP A 445 -13.53 1.83 17.20
C ASP A 445 -12.87 0.50 16.78
N PRO A 446 -13.21 -0.05 15.58
CA PRO A 446 -12.77 -1.38 15.15
C PRO A 446 -11.24 -1.53 15.16
N GLU A 447 -10.50 -0.53 14.68
CA GLU A 447 -9.04 -0.60 14.59
C GLU A 447 -8.39 -0.74 15.97
N LEU A 448 -8.83 0.07 16.94
CA LEU A 448 -8.37 -0.02 18.33
C LEU A 448 -8.66 -1.40 18.89
N MET A 449 -9.91 -1.87 18.76
CA MET A 449 -10.34 -3.14 19.34
C MET A 449 -9.60 -4.34 18.74
N VAL A 450 -9.33 -4.33 17.43
CA VAL A 450 -8.53 -5.37 16.77
C VAL A 450 -7.10 -5.39 17.31
N ARG A 451 -6.44 -4.25 17.37
CA ARG A 451 -5.05 -4.18 17.85
C ARG A 451 -4.94 -4.55 19.32
N LEU A 452 -5.87 -4.08 20.14
CA LEU A 452 -5.94 -4.46 21.55
C LEU A 452 -6.16 -5.97 21.71
N GLY A 453 -7.12 -6.55 20.99
CA GLY A 453 -7.38 -7.99 20.98
C GLY A 453 -6.17 -8.81 20.57
N TYR A 454 -5.43 -8.36 19.55
CA TYR A 454 -4.24 -9.06 19.10
C TYR A 454 -3.11 -9.05 20.16
N LEU A 455 -2.85 -7.90 20.78
CA LEU A 455 -1.86 -7.80 21.85
C LEU A 455 -2.28 -8.60 23.10
N GLN A 456 -3.57 -8.64 23.43
CA GLN A 456 -4.13 -9.48 24.50
C GLN A 456 -3.93 -10.97 24.18
N GLN A 457 -4.18 -11.40 22.95
CA GLN A 457 -3.96 -12.78 22.50
C GLN A 457 -2.48 -13.17 22.58
N LEU A 458 -1.56 -12.31 22.14
CA LEU A 458 -0.12 -12.52 22.27
C LEU A 458 0.34 -12.65 23.73
N SER A 459 -0.35 -12.00 24.66
CA SER A 459 -0.09 -12.11 26.11
C SER A 459 -0.79 -13.29 26.78
N GLY A 460 -1.53 -14.12 26.03
CA GLY A 460 -2.30 -15.25 26.54
C GLY A 460 -3.64 -14.89 27.19
N ALA A 461 -4.06 -13.62 27.15
CA ALA A 461 -5.32 -13.17 27.72
C ALA A 461 -6.50 -13.41 26.73
N ASN A 462 -6.74 -14.68 26.37
CA ASN A 462 -7.64 -15.09 25.29
C ASN A 462 -9.09 -14.63 25.49
N ASP A 463 -9.63 -14.62 26.71
CA ASP A 463 -10.99 -14.15 26.98
C ASP A 463 -11.14 -12.64 26.72
N LYS A 464 -10.12 -11.85 27.08
CA LYS A 464 -10.10 -10.43 26.78
C LYS A 464 -9.98 -10.19 25.27
N ALA A 465 -9.09 -10.96 24.60
CA ALA A 465 -8.92 -10.88 23.15
C ALA A 465 -10.25 -11.19 22.42
N ARG A 466 -10.96 -12.23 22.84
CA ARG A 466 -12.30 -12.58 22.32
C ARG A 466 -13.26 -11.41 22.45
N ALA A 467 -13.35 -10.81 23.64
CA ALA A 467 -14.22 -9.66 23.88
C ALA A 467 -13.86 -8.47 22.97
N SER A 468 -12.57 -8.18 22.80
CA SER A 468 -12.09 -7.11 21.94
C SER A 468 -12.40 -7.37 20.45
N TYR A 469 -12.17 -8.58 19.94
CA TYR A 469 -12.52 -8.92 18.54
C TYR A 469 -14.03 -8.90 18.31
N THR A 470 -14.83 -9.36 19.28
CA THR A 470 -16.28 -9.27 19.20
C THR A 470 -16.76 -7.82 19.14
N ALA A 471 -16.16 -6.93 19.95
CA ALA A 471 -16.47 -5.51 19.90
C ALA A 471 -16.10 -4.89 18.54
N ALA A 472 -14.95 -5.28 17.97
CA ALA A 472 -14.54 -4.84 16.63
C ALA A 472 -15.58 -5.28 15.57
N LEU A 473 -16.02 -6.54 15.58
CA LEU A 473 -17.00 -7.08 14.63
C LEU A 473 -18.42 -6.53 14.81
N ASN A 474 -18.77 -6.05 15.99
CA ASN A 474 -20.04 -5.33 16.22
C ASN A 474 -20.04 -3.95 15.55
N ALA A 475 -18.87 -3.31 15.45
CA ALA A 475 -18.72 -2.00 14.81
C ALA A 475 -18.41 -2.11 13.29
N ASP A 476 -17.56 -3.06 12.89
CA ASP A 476 -17.29 -3.43 11.49
C ASP A 476 -17.42 -4.95 11.32
N PRO A 477 -18.56 -5.47 10.85
CA PRO A 477 -18.77 -6.91 10.68
C PRO A 477 -17.83 -7.60 9.70
N TYR A 478 -17.10 -6.84 8.89
CA TYR A 478 -16.17 -7.35 7.86
C TYR A 478 -14.70 -7.04 8.17
N GLU A 479 -14.37 -6.66 9.42
CA GLU A 479 -12.99 -6.40 9.80
C GLU A 479 -12.15 -7.70 9.71
N PRO A 480 -11.18 -7.80 8.76
CA PRO A 480 -10.56 -9.07 8.42
C PRO A 480 -9.73 -9.68 9.55
N SER A 481 -9.00 -8.84 10.29
CA SER A 481 -8.13 -9.33 11.37
C SER A 481 -8.95 -9.83 12.57
N ALA A 482 -10.09 -9.19 12.85
CA ALA A 482 -11.01 -9.68 13.87
C ALA A 482 -11.65 -11.00 13.45
N LEU A 483 -12.10 -11.11 12.19
CA LEU A 483 -12.65 -12.36 11.64
C LEU A 483 -11.65 -13.51 11.76
N ALA A 484 -10.40 -13.29 11.29
CA ALA A 484 -9.36 -14.31 11.31
C ALA A 484 -9.00 -14.76 12.75
N ASN A 485 -8.70 -13.78 13.62
CA ASN A 485 -8.18 -14.08 14.94
C ASN A 485 -9.27 -14.63 15.88
N LEU A 486 -10.51 -14.13 15.81
CA LEU A 486 -11.62 -14.67 16.57
C LEU A 486 -11.95 -16.11 16.12
N ALA A 487 -11.88 -16.39 14.80
CA ALA A 487 -12.08 -17.74 14.31
C ALA A 487 -11.04 -18.73 14.84
N VAL A 488 -9.78 -18.32 14.98
CA VAL A 488 -8.72 -19.14 15.60
C VAL A 488 -9.03 -19.40 17.08
N LEU A 489 -9.43 -18.39 17.83
CA LEU A 489 -9.83 -18.54 19.24
C LEU A 489 -11.06 -19.45 19.39
N ASP A 490 -12.06 -19.31 18.52
CA ASP A 490 -13.27 -20.12 18.54
C ASP A 490 -12.97 -21.57 18.20
N ALA A 491 -12.19 -21.83 17.15
CA ALA A 491 -11.79 -23.19 16.79
C ALA A 491 -11.00 -23.88 17.92
N SER A 492 -10.09 -23.17 18.56
CA SER A 492 -9.28 -23.70 19.67
C SER A 492 -10.08 -23.97 20.96
N SER A 493 -11.20 -23.27 21.12
CA SER A 493 -12.11 -23.41 22.29
C SER A 493 -13.32 -24.34 22.03
N GLY A 494 -13.35 -24.97 20.84
CA GLY A 494 -14.44 -25.90 20.47
C GLY A 494 -15.70 -25.23 19.92
N HIS A 495 -15.72 -23.91 19.71
CA HIS A 495 -16.82 -23.18 19.07
C HIS A 495 -16.72 -23.28 17.54
N THR A 496 -16.68 -24.50 17.03
CA THR A 496 -16.44 -24.80 15.61
C THR A 496 -17.43 -24.14 14.64
N PRO A 497 -18.76 -24.13 14.90
CA PRO A 497 -19.71 -23.47 14.00
C PRO A 497 -19.46 -21.97 13.84
N GLU A 498 -19.07 -21.30 14.91
CA GLU A 498 -18.74 -19.87 14.93
C GLU A 498 -17.48 -19.61 14.10
N ALA A 499 -16.43 -20.41 14.30
CA ALA A 499 -15.20 -20.33 13.53
C ALA A 499 -15.44 -20.49 12.03
N VAL A 500 -16.28 -21.45 11.63
CA VAL A 500 -16.66 -21.65 10.23
C VAL A 500 -17.31 -20.40 9.64
N ARG A 501 -18.30 -19.82 10.33
CA ARG A 501 -19.00 -18.61 9.84
C ARG A 501 -18.05 -17.41 9.66
N LEU A 502 -17.12 -17.21 10.61
CA LEU A 502 -16.14 -16.13 10.55
C LEU A 502 -15.17 -16.31 9.37
N LEU A 503 -14.64 -17.53 9.18
CA LEU A 503 -13.73 -17.83 8.07
C LEU A 503 -14.42 -17.75 6.71
N GLN A 504 -15.69 -18.22 6.60
CA GLN A 504 -16.46 -18.08 5.36
C GLN A 504 -16.60 -16.62 4.96
N ARG A 505 -17.01 -15.76 5.91
CA ARG A 505 -17.11 -14.30 5.67
C ARG A 505 -15.78 -13.69 5.22
N LEU A 506 -14.69 -14.07 5.89
CA LEU A 506 -13.36 -13.55 5.54
C LEU A 506 -12.94 -13.94 4.10
N ILE A 507 -13.18 -15.20 3.68
CA ILE A 507 -12.80 -15.67 2.34
C ILE A 507 -13.71 -15.10 1.24
N GLU A 508 -14.96 -14.77 1.58
CA GLU A 508 -15.86 -14.06 0.65
C GLU A 508 -15.39 -12.62 0.40
N ASP A 509 -14.89 -11.94 1.44
CA ASP A 509 -14.32 -10.59 1.34
C ASP A 509 -12.97 -10.60 0.60
N ASP A 510 -12.06 -11.48 1.01
CA ASP A 510 -10.71 -11.58 0.44
C ASP A 510 -10.29 -13.03 0.18
N PRO A 511 -10.48 -13.54 -1.06
CA PRO A 511 -10.11 -14.90 -1.43
C PRO A 511 -8.59 -15.13 -1.51
N THR A 512 -7.76 -14.10 -1.33
CA THR A 512 -6.30 -14.27 -1.26
C THR A 512 -5.80 -14.68 0.12
N GLN A 513 -6.70 -14.73 1.13
CA GLN A 513 -6.40 -15.14 2.50
C GLN A 513 -6.24 -16.67 2.62
N THR A 514 -5.17 -17.20 1.98
CA THR A 514 -4.92 -18.64 1.86
C THR A 514 -4.92 -19.36 3.21
N ALA A 515 -4.24 -18.82 4.22
CA ALA A 515 -4.17 -19.45 5.54
C ALA A 515 -5.54 -19.59 6.21
N ALA A 516 -6.37 -18.57 6.11
CA ALA A 516 -7.75 -18.63 6.63
C ALA A 516 -8.60 -19.63 5.85
N GLY A 517 -8.44 -19.66 4.53
CA GLY A 517 -9.13 -20.62 3.68
C GLY A 517 -8.71 -22.07 3.92
N LEU A 518 -7.43 -22.34 4.17
CA LEU A 518 -6.93 -23.66 4.54
C LEU A 518 -7.46 -24.09 5.92
N ASN A 519 -7.50 -23.18 6.89
CA ASN A 519 -8.13 -23.46 8.20
C ASN A 519 -9.59 -23.82 8.02
N LEU A 520 -10.34 -23.09 7.20
CA LEU A 520 -11.74 -23.41 6.90
C LEU A 520 -11.87 -24.80 6.22
N ALA A 521 -11.08 -25.06 5.18
CA ALA A 521 -11.09 -26.34 4.48
C ALA A 521 -10.78 -27.52 5.42
N PHE A 522 -9.85 -27.32 6.33
CA PHE A 522 -9.50 -28.31 7.35
C PHE A 522 -10.66 -28.56 8.31
N ILE A 523 -11.33 -27.52 8.81
CA ILE A 523 -12.49 -27.65 9.69
C ILE A 523 -13.65 -28.34 8.95
N GLU A 524 -13.96 -27.96 7.71
CA GLU A 524 -15.00 -28.58 6.89
C GLU A 524 -14.74 -30.07 6.69
N CYS A 525 -13.50 -30.44 6.43
CA CYS A 525 -13.12 -31.83 6.31
C CYS A 525 -13.30 -32.62 7.63
N LYS A 526 -12.93 -32.04 8.77
CA LYS A 526 -13.14 -32.63 10.09
C LYS A 526 -14.64 -32.87 10.40
N LEU A 527 -15.50 -32.03 9.85
CA LEU A 527 -16.94 -32.16 9.93
C LEU A 527 -17.53 -33.18 8.92
N GLY A 528 -16.67 -33.89 8.16
CA GLY A 528 -17.11 -34.85 7.14
C GLY A 528 -17.50 -34.21 5.80
N ARG A 529 -17.33 -32.91 5.63
CA ARG A 529 -17.68 -32.14 4.43
C ARG A 529 -16.49 -32.02 3.45
N SER A 530 -15.97 -33.16 3.01
CA SER A 530 -14.75 -33.20 2.17
C SER A 530 -14.94 -32.59 0.78
N ALA A 531 -16.17 -32.57 0.24
CA ALA A 531 -16.48 -31.96 -1.05
C ALA A 531 -16.38 -30.43 -0.97
N GLU A 532 -16.89 -29.83 0.09
CA GLU A 532 -16.82 -28.40 0.38
C GLU A 532 -15.36 -27.98 0.60
N ALA A 533 -14.60 -28.73 1.39
CA ALA A 533 -13.18 -28.50 1.60
C ALA A 533 -12.40 -28.50 0.27
N ARG A 534 -12.65 -29.47 -0.61
CA ARG A 534 -12.03 -29.56 -1.94
C ARG A 534 -12.39 -28.36 -2.81
N SER A 535 -13.66 -28.01 -2.90
CA SER A 535 -14.13 -26.85 -3.69
C SER A 535 -13.49 -25.55 -3.21
N LEU A 536 -13.35 -25.38 -1.89
CA LEU A 536 -12.70 -24.21 -1.30
C LEU A 536 -11.22 -24.14 -1.69
N VAL A 537 -10.47 -25.23 -1.54
CA VAL A 537 -9.04 -25.26 -1.89
C VAL A 537 -8.83 -25.01 -3.39
N GLN A 538 -9.70 -25.51 -4.25
CA GLN A 538 -9.69 -25.21 -5.68
C GLN A 538 -9.90 -23.72 -5.96
N ARG A 539 -10.85 -23.07 -5.29
CA ARG A 539 -11.08 -21.63 -5.43
C ARG A 539 -9.86 -20.81 -4.99
N LEU A 540 -9.26 -21.16 -3.84
CA LEU A 540 -8.06 -20.47 -3.33
C LEU A 540 -6.89 -20.57 -4.30
N SER A 541 -6.73 -21.73 -4.96
CA SER A 541 -5.65 -21.94 -5.94
C SER A 541 -5.79 -21.09 -7.20
N ILE A 542 -6.98 -20.57 -7.50
CA ILE A 542 -7.18 -19.61 -8.60
C ILE A 542 -6.46 -18.29 -8.31
N TYR A 543 -6.49 -17.84 -7.05
CA TYR A 543 -5.87 -16.59 -6.61
C TYR A 543 -4.42 -16.75 -6.17
N ASN A 544 -4.05 -17.96 -5.75
CA ASN A 544 -2.74 -18.24 -5.19
C ASN A 544 -2.18 -19.59 -5.70
N PRO A 545 -1.91 -19.68 -7.02
CA PRO A 545 -1.59 -20.98 -7.66
C PRO A 545 -0.23 -21.53 -7.23
N ASP A 546 0.65 -20.71 -6.65
CA ASP A 546 1.99 -21.13 -6.23
C ASP A 546 2.13 -21.32 -4.71
N ASP A 547 1.04 -21.22 -3.96
CA ASP A 547 1.08 -21.41 -2.50
C ASP A 547 1.51 -22.85 -2.16
N PRO A 548 2.61 -23.02 -1.38
CA PRO A 548 3.12 -24.34 -1.05
C PRO A 548 2.15 -25.19 -0.22
N GLN A 549 1.36 -24.57 0.65
CA GLN A 549 0.42 -25.28 1.52
C GLN A 549 -0.79 -25.78 0.73
N LEU A 550 -1.29 -24.97 -0.23
CA LEU A 550 -2.34 -25.41 -1.16
C LEU A 550 -1.85 -26.59 -2.00
N ARG A 551 -0.66 -26.50 -2.58
CA ARG A 551 -0.09 -27.60 -3.39
C ARG A 551 0.12 -28.86 -2.57
N GLU A 552 0.63 -28.73 -1.36
CA GLU A 552 0.83 -29.88 -0.45
C GLU A 552 -0.53 -30.51 -0.08
N TYR A 553 -1.53 -29.69 0.20
CA TYR A 553 -2.86 -30.19 0.51
C TYR A 553 -3.49 -30.95 -0.67
N PHE A 554 -3.33 -30.45 -1.90
CA PHE A 554 -3.76 -31.17 -3.10
C PHE A 554 -3.03 -32.51 -3.30
N ARG A 555 -1.73 -32.54 -3.02
CA ARG A 555 -0.89 -33.71 -3.22
C ARG A 555 -1.15 -34.81 -2.17
N THR A 556 -1.32 -34.45 -0.91
CA THR A 556 -1.32 -35.38 0.21
C THR A 556 -2.67 -35.53 0.89
N GLY A 557 -3.59 -34.61 0.70
CA GLY A 557 -4.79 -34.48 1.52
C GLY A 557 -4.47 -34.12 2.98
N SER A 558 -3.28 -33.54 3.24
CA SER A 558 -2.85 -33.19 4.60
C SER A 558 -2.61 -31.70 4.72
N TYR A 559 -3.02 -31.12 5.85
CA TYR A 559 -2.73 -29.75 6.24
C TYR A 559 -2.31 -29.69 7.70
N ALA A 560 -1.22 -28.97 8.00
CA ALA A 560 -0.67 -28.83 9.35
C ALA A 560 -0.43 -30.19 10.08
N GLY A 561 0.02 -31.20 9.33
CA GLY A 561 0.31 -32.54 9.86
C GLY A 561 -0.92 -33.41 10.14
N GLN A 562 -2.11 -32.95 9.76
CA GLN A 562 -3.35 -33.69 9.92
C GLN A 562 -3.92 -34.13 8.56
N SER A 563 -4.29 -35.41 8.46
CA SER A 563 -4.83 -35.97 7.24
C SER A 563 -6.31 -35.59 7.06
N CYS A 564 -6.62 -35.13 5.84
CA CYS A 564 -7.98 -34.89 5.39
C CYS A 564 -8.05 -35.24 3.89
N PRO A 565 -8.33 -36.51 3.55
CA PRO A 565 -8.34 -36.97 2.17
C PRO A 565 -9.36 -36.17 1.34
N LEU A 566 -8.88 -35.46 0.32
CA LEU A 566 -9.74 -34.75 -0.63
C LEU A 566 -10.32 -35.69 -1.72
N GLN A 567 -9.83 -36.93 -1.80
CA GLN A 567 -10.37 -37.93 -2.71
C GLN A 567 -11.51 -38.67 -2.01
N ALA A 568 -12.66 -38.75 -2.69
CA ALA A 568 -13.69 -39.68 -2.27
C ALA A 568 -13.08 -41.08 -2.27
N SER A 569 -13.12 -41.77 -1.13
CA SER A 569 -12.94 -43.23 -1.13
C SER A 569 -13.94 -43.81 -2.15
N LYS A 570 -13.38 -44.50 -3.18
CA LYS A 570 -14.21 -45.23 -4.13
C LYS A 570 -15.10 -46.24 -3.45
#